data_b755f123489824f83c95170d3f218258
#
_entry.id   b755f123489824f83c95170d3f218258
#
_cell.length_a   1.000
_cell.length_b   1.000
_cell.length_c   1.000
_cell.angle_alpha   90.00
_cell.angle_beta   90.00
_cell.angle_gamma   90.00
#
_symmetry.space_group_name_H-M   'P 1'
#
loop_
_entity.id
_entity.type
_entity.pdbx_description
1 polymer ?
#
loop_
_entity_poly.entity_id
_entity_poly.type
_entity_poly.pdbx_seq_one_letter_code
_entity_poly.pdbx_strand_id
1 'polypeptide(L)'
;VFEGALGDRRDMILGHEAVGEVVEVGALVRDFRPGDRVIVTAITPDWGSLEAQRGYAMHSGGMLAGWKFSNFKDGVFAEFFHVNEADANLARLPEDMEPGAAAMLCDMMPTGLHAAELAEVQFGEDVAVIGIGPVGLMAVAGCRLRGAANIYAVGTRAKCREVAAAYGANHFLSYRDGDLAEQILAQTQGRGVDKVCIAGGGADTFDAAIRMVKPGGIVASVNYLGEGDFVNIPRAEWGCGMAH
;
A
#
# COMPACT_ATOMS: atom_id res chain seq x y z
N VAL A 1 -4.44 9.04 -11.62
CA VAL A 1 -5.18 10.30 -11.87
C VAL A 1 -5.30 10.53 -13.36
N PHE A 2 -4.19 10.60 -14.11
CA PHE A 2 -4.22 10.86 -15.57
C PHE A 2 -4.98 9.81 -16.36
N GLU A 3 -4.98 8.57 -15.91
CA GLU A 3 -5.67 7.45 -16.56
C GLU A 3 -7.12 7.29 -16.09
N GLY A 4 -7.63 8.19 -15.25
CA GLY A 4 -9.02 8.18 -14.79
C GLY A 4 -9.39 7.15 -13.73
N ALA A 5 -8.44 6.33 -13.25
CA ALA A 5 -8.71 5.27 -12.27
C ALA A 5 -9.35 5.75 -10.96
N LEU A 6 -9.20 7.04 -10.64
CA LEU A 6 -9.80 7.68 -9.46
C LEU A 6 -11.08 8.46 -9.78
N GLY A 7 -11.63 8.28 -10.97
CA GLY A 7 -12.77 9.06 -11.48
C GLY A 7 -12.37 10.42 -12.04
N ASP A 8 -13.36 11.21 -12.43
CA ASP A 8 -13.15 12.53 -13.03
C ASP A 8 -12.73 13.56 -11.97
N ARG A 9 -11.43 13.83 -11.90
CA ARG A 9 -10.81 14.83 -11.02
C ARG A 9 -10.34 16.01 -11.86
N ARG A 10 -11.05 17.13 -11.80
CA ARG A 10 -10.72 18.36 -12.53
C ARG A 10 -10.51 19.50 -11.56
N ASP A 11 -9.72 20.48 -11.98
CA ASP A 11 -9.49 21.75 -11.26
C ASP A 11 -9.05 21.52 -9.79
N MET A 12 -8.21 20.51 -9.55
CA MET A 12 -7.74 20.10 -8.23
C MET A 12 -6.22 19.99 -8.20
N ILE A 13 -5.60 20.52 -7.15
CA ILE A 13 -4.17 20.31 -6.89
C ILE A 13 -3.96 18.85 -6.50
N LEU A 14 -2.93 18.22 -7.07
CA LEU A 14 -2.58 16.83 -6.83
C LEU A 14 -1.60 16.69 -5.65
N GLY A 15 -1.30 15.44 -5.29
CA GLY A 15 -0.34 15.05 -4.26
C GLY A 15 -0.97 14.76 -2.91
N HIS A 16 -0.42 13.78 -2.20
CA HIS A 16 -0.89 13.38 -0.88
C HIS A 16 0.25 12.98 0.07
N GLU A 17 1.50 13.13 -0.35
CA GLU A 17 2.69 12.82 0.44
C GLU A 17 3.47 14.11 0.66
N ALA A 18 3.61 14.55 1.91
CA ALA A 18 4.31 15.79 2.19
C ALA A 18 5.07 15.77 3.53
N VAL A 19 6.19 16.46 3.50
CA VAL A 19 6.91 16.92 4.69
C VAL A 19 6.94 18.44 4.62
N GLY A 20 6.67 19.12 5.71
CA GLY A 20 6.57 20.57 5.70
C GLY A 20 6.84 21.20 7.06
N GLU A 21 6.59 22.50 7.11
CA GLU A 21 6.64 23.30 8.31
C GLU A 21 5.27 23.91 8.57
N VAL A 22 4.82 23.86 9.80
CA VAL A 22 3.56 24.47 10.21
C VAL A 22 3.70 25.99 10.17
N VAL A 23 2.87 26.66 9.39
CA VAL A 23 2.87 28.14 9.29
C VAL A 23 1.76 28.77 10.09
N GLU A 24 0.63 28.10 10.24
CA GLU A 24 -0.54 28.56 10.98
C GLU A 24 -1.31 27.38 11.58
N VAL A 25 -1.96 27.57 12.72
CA VAL A 25 -2.79 26.55 13.36
C VAL A 25 -4.17 27.10 13.70
N GLY A 26 -5.19 26.26 13.56
CA GLY A 26 -6.55 26.57 14.03
C GLY A 26 -6.65 26.60 15.55
N ALA A 27 -7.67 27.26 16.07
CA ALA A 27 -7.87 27.48 17.51
C ALA A 27 -8.02 26.19 18.35
N LEU A 28 -8.32 25.06 17.73
CA LEU A 28 -8.49 23.76 18.40
C LEU A 28 -7.21 22.91 18.41
N VAL A 29 -6.19 23.26 17.63
CA VAL A 29 -4.90 22.54 17.58
C VAL A 29 -4.13 22.77 18.87
N ARG A 30 -3.63 21.70 19.49
CA ARG A 30 -2.96 21.72 20.80
C ARG A 30 -1.51 21.27 20.74
N ASP A 31 -1.20 20.31 19.85
CA ASP A 31 0.08 19.62 19.85
C ASP A 31 1.09 20.22 18.87
N PHE A 32 0.65 21.10 17.96
CA PHE A 32 1.49 21.75 16.96
C PHE A 32 1.42 23.27 17.04
N ARG A 33 2.49 23.93 16.61
CA ARG A 33 2.63 25.38 16.53
C ARG A 33 3.42 25.80 15.29
N PRO A 34 3.31 27.05 14.83
CA PRO A 34 4.15 27.59 13.77
C PRO A 34 5.64 27.35 14.03
N GLY A 35 6.36 26.90 12.98
CA GLY A 35 7.76 26.50 13.02
C GLY A 35 7.99 25.00 13.29
N ASP A 36 6.99 24.22 13.70
CA ASP A 36 7.14 22.78 13.86
C ASP A 36 7.31 22.11 12.48
N ARG A 37 8.34 21.28 12.34
CA ARG A 37 8.55 20.44 11.15
C ARG A 37 7.77 19.15 11.29
N VAL A 38 7.02 18.79 10.24
CA VAL A 38 6.04 17.70 10.29
C VAL A 38 6.07 16.80 9.07
N ILE A 39 5.70 15.54 9.31
CA ILE A 39 5.33 14.54 8.29
C ILE A 39 3.81 14.57 8.22
N VAL A 40 3.28 14.64 7.01
CA VAL A 40 1.83 14.67 6.75
C VAL A 40 1.39 13.29 6.28
N THR A 41 0.44 12.67 6.97
CA THR A 41 -0.08 11.37 6.57
C THR A 41 -0.92 11.49 5.29
N ALA A 42 -0.79 10.53 4.37
CA ALA A 42 -1.57 10.51 3.11
C ALA A 42 -3.07 10.36 3.39
N ILE A 43 -3.42 9.58 4.40
CA ILE A 43 -4.78 9.39 4.88
C ILE A 43 -5.01 10.33 6.05
N THR A 44 -5.94 11.29 5.90
CA THR A 44 -6.29 12.30 6.91
C THR A 44 -7.76 12.19 7.29
N PRO A 45 -8.15 11.13 8.02
CA PRO A 45 -9.54 10.84 8.35
C PRO A 45 -10.13 11.86 9.32
N ASP A 46 -11.44 11.80 9.49
CA ASP A 46 -12.11 12.30 10.67
C ASP A 46 -12.02 11.24 11.78
N TRP A 47 -11.21 11.50 12.78
CA TRP A 47 -10.96 10.56 13.88
C TRP A 47 -12.16 10.43 14.84
N GLY A 48 -13.12 11.37 14.77
CA GLY A 48 -14.40 11.28 15.46
C GLY A 48 -15.40 10.34 14.81
N SER A 49 -15.14 9.88 13.57
CA SER A 49 -16.05 9.00 12.84
C SER A 49 -16.14 7.60 13.45
N LEU A 50 -17.26 6.94 13.21
CA LEU A 50 -17.47 5.56 13.68
C LEU A 50 -16.50 4.58 13.04
N GLU A 51 -16.19 4.78 11.75
CA GLU A 51 -15.23 3.97 11.01
C GLU A 51 -13.84 4.06 11.64
N ALA A 52 -13.37 5.26 11.95
CA ALA A 52 -12.07 5.47 12.60
C ALA A 52 -12.02 4.80 13.99
N GLN A 53 -13.06 4.95 14.79
CA GLN A 53 -13.15 4.32 16.10
C GLN A 53 -13.15 2.79 16.04
N ARG A 54 -13.56 2.20 14.92
CA ARG A 54 -13.54 0.75 14.66
C ARG A 54 -12.25 0.25 14.01
N GLY A 55 -11.28 1.13 13.78
CA GLY A 55 -9.99 0.78 13.14
C GLY A 55 -9.99 0.89 11.61
N TYR A 56 -11.04 1.42 11.00
CA TYR A 56 -11.17 1.60 9.56
C TYR A 56 -11.07 3.07 9.15
N ALA A 57 -10.10 3.78 9.70
CA ALA A 57 -9.96 5.22 9.51
C ALA A 57 -9.89 5.65 8.02
N MET A 58 -9.30 4.81 7.13
CA MET A 58 -9.27 5.07 5.70
C MET A 58 -10.68 5.20 5.07
N HIS A 59 -11.69 4.66 5.71
CA HIS A 59 -13.09 4.71 5.25
C HIS A 59 -13.95 5.76 5.97
N SER A 60 -13.32 6.67 6.72
CA SER A 60 -14.00 7.76 7.42
C SER A 60 -14.85 8.61 6.46
N GLY A 61 -16.18 8.50 6.54
CA GLY A 61 -17.12 9.18 5.65
C GLY A 61 -17.47 8.42 4.36
N GLY A 62 -17.05 7.17 4.22
CA GLY A 62 -17.33 6.28 3.07
C GLY A 62 -16.11 5.57 2.54
N MET A 63 -16.26 4.81 1.45
CA MET A 63 -15.18 4.03 0.85
C MET A 63 -13.99 4.93 0.49
N LEU A 64 -12.85 4.73 1.16
CA LEU A 64 -11.59 5.50 1.04
C LEU A 64 -11.75 7.01 1.24
N ALA A 65 -12.83 7.49 1.88
CA ALA A 65 -13.08 8.92 2.07
C ALA A 65 -12.14 9.56 3.12
N GLY A 66 -11.43 8.77 3.92
CA GLY A 66 -10.33 9.24 4.74
C GLY A 66 -9.12 9.73 3.93
N TRP A 67 -8.96 9.27 2.70
CA TRP A 67 -7.99 9.82 1.75
C TRP A 67 -8.56 11.10 1.12
N LYS A 68 -8.29 12.24 1.75
CA LYS A 68 -8.89 13.52 1.37
C LYS A 68 -8.10 14.28 0.32
N PHE A 69 -6.75 14.28 0.41
CA PHE A 69 -5.88 14.98 -0.54
C PHE A 69 -6.04 14.45 -1.97
N SER A 70 -6.19 15.35 -2.94
CA SER A 70 -6.42 15.02 -4.35
C SER A 70 -7.66 14.16 -4.62
N ASN A 71 -8.54 14.01 -3.62
CA ASN A 71 -9.76 13.21 -3.72
C ASN A 71 -11.00 14.02 -3.35
N PHE A 72 -11.03 14.66 -2.19
CA PHE A 72 -12.13 15.51 -1.72
C PHE A 72 -11.71 16.95 -1.45
N LYS A 73 -10.43 17.23 -1.42
CA LYS A 73 -9.84 18.57 -1.31
C LYS A 73 -8.54 18.63 -2.10
N ASP A 74 -8.02 19.82 -2.31
CA ASP A 74 -6.71 20.06 -2.92
C ASP A 74 -5.61 19.26 -2.20
N GLY A 75 -4.68 18.77 -3.02
CA GLY A 75 -3.53 18.02 -2.58
C GLY A 75 -2.35 18.89 -2.14
N VAL A 76 -1.22 18.26 -1.96
CA VAL A 76 -0.03 18.84 -1.33
C VAL A 76 1.03 19.38 -2.31
N PHE A 77 0.80 19.32 -3.64
CA PHE A 77 1.71 19.92 -4.64
C PHE A 77 1.52 21.45 -4.72
N ALA A 78 1.66 22.10 -3.59
CA ALA A 78 1.46 23.54 -3.39
C ALA A 78 2.46 24.08 -2.37
N GLU A 79 2.69 25.39 -2.37
CA GLU A 79 3.51 26.06 -1.35
C GLU A 79 2.86 25.99 0.03
N PHE A 80 1.52 26.04 0.07
CA PHE A 80 0.70 25.94 1.29
C PHE A 80 -0.48 25.00 1.06
N PHE A 81 -0.80 24.20 2.05
CA PHE A 81 -1.96 23.32 2.04
C PHE A 81 -2.51 23.15 3.47
N HIS A 82 -3.76 22.77 3.57
CA HIS A 82 -4.45 22.61 4.85
C HIS A 82 -4.53 21.15 5.26
N VAL A 83 -4.18 20.84 6.51
CA VAL A 83 -4.37 19.52 7.14
C VAL A 83 -5.50 19.62 8.16
N ASN A 84 -6.55 18.82 7.99
CA ASN A 84 -7.64 18.72 8.97
C ASN A 84 -7.19 17.89 10.17
N GLU A 85 -7.73 18.22 11.36
CA GLU A 85 -7.44 17.50 12.62
C GLU A 85 -5.94 17.28 12.83
N ALA A 86 -5.17 18.37 12.79
CA ALA A 86 -3.71 18.35 12.75
C ALA A 86 -3.10 17.49 13.87
N ASP A 87 -3.64 17.55 15.08
CA ASP A 87 -3.13 16.79 16.24
C ASP A 87 -3.17 15.27 16.04
N ALA A 88 -4.03 14.79 15.15
CA ALA A 88 -4.16 13.37 14.85
C ALA A 88 -3.62 12.97 13.45
N ASN A 89 -3.42 13.94 12.56
CA ASN A 89 -3.04 13.70 11.16
C ASN A 89 -1.62 14.21 10.80
N LEU A 90 -0.86 14.68 11.78
CA LEU A 90 0.53 15.06 11.63
C LEU A 90 1.42 14.27 12.57
N ALA A 91 2.65 14.04 12.16
CA ALA A 91 3.72 13.55 13.03
C ALA A 91 4.88 14.54 13.03
N ARG A 92 5.58 14.71 14.16
CA ARG A 92 6.79 15.53 14.20
C ARG A 92 7.89 14.89 13.38
N LEU A 93 8.53 15.67 12.52
CA LEU A 93 9.72 15.22 11.82
C LEU A 93 10.88 15.14 12.82
N PRO A 94 11.53 13.98 13.02
CA PRO A 94 12.73 13.86 13.82
C PRO A 94 13.84 14.81 13.32
N GLU A 95 14.61 15.41 14.25
CA GLU A 95 15.63 16.40 13.91
C GLU A 95 16.74 15.86 13.01
N ASP A 96 17.09 14.60 13.18
CA ASP A 96 18.13 13.86 12.45
C ASP A 96 17.63 13.19 11.15
N MET A 97 16.33 13.29 10.85
CA MET A 97 15.76 12.69 9.65
C MET A 97 15.75 13.65 8.46
N GLU A 98 16.31 13.18 7.35
CA GLU A 98 16.31 13.92 6.09
C GLU A 98 14.87 13.97 5.52
N PRO A 99 14.35 15.16 5.08
CA PRO A 99 12.96 15.31 4.63
C PRO A 99 12.56 14.40 3.47
N GLY A 100 13.46 14.14 2.52
CA GLY A 100 13.18 13.24 1.39
C GLY A 100 13.01 11.79 1.83
N ALA A 101 13.76 11.34 2.85
CA ALA A 101 13.53 10.02 3.45
C ALA A 101 12.22 10.00 4.24
N ALA A 102 11.91 11.07 4.96
CA ALA A 102 10.66 11.20 5.71
C ALA A 102 9.42 11.20 4.82
N ALA A 103 9.51 11.70 3.59
CA ALA A 103 8.38 11.67 2.64
C ALA A 103 7.92 10.24 2.33
N MET A 104 8.78 9.24 2.41
CA MET A 104 8.40 7.83 2.24
C MET A 104 7.53 7.29 3.38
N LEU A 105 7.51 7.98 4.52
CA LEU A 105 6.68 7.62 5.68
C LEU A 105 5.23 8.11 5.55
N CYS A 106 4.95 8.98 4.58
CA CYS A 106 3.62 9.54 4.38
C CYS A 106 2.62 8.49 3.86
N ASP A 107 3.06 7.63 2.92
CA ASP A 107 2.24 6.63 2.25
C ASP A 107 2.98 5.32 2.01
N MET A 108 4.09 5.33 1.27
CA MET A 108 4.72 4.14 0.70
C MET A 108 5.06 3.09 1.77
N MET A 109 5.65 3.53 2.88
CA MET A 109 6.03 2.62 3.97
C MET A 109 4.81 2.07 4.72
N PRO A 110 3.89 2.88 5.26
CA PRO A 110 2.73 2.33 5.97
C PRO A 110 1.84 1.48 5.07
N THR A 111 1.61 1.87 3.81
CA THR A 111 0.82 1.09 2.86
C THR A 111 1.46 -0.27 2.56
N GLY A 112 2.77 -0.32 2.37
CA GLY A 112 3.48 -1.58 2.15
C GLY A 112 3.47 -2.49 3.38
N LEU A 113 3.70 -1.95 4.57
CA LEU A 113 3.60 -2.72 5.83
C LEU A 113 2.17 -3.23 6.04
N HIS A 114 1.17 -2.40 5.74
CA HIS A 114 -0.25 -2.77 5.84
C HIS A 114 -0.62 -3.91 4.88
N ALA A 115 0.00 -4.01 3.70
CA ALA A 115 -0.20 -5.15 2.80
C ALA A 115 0.16 -6.49 3.48
N ALA A 116 1.30 -6.53 4.18
CA ALA A 116 1.72 -7.72 4.94
C ALA A 116 0.81 -8.01 6.15
N GLU A 117 0.25 -6.96 6.75
CA GLU A 117 -0.73 -7.05 7.83
C GLU A 117 -2.07 -7.60 7.34
N LEU A 118 -2.62 -7.04 6.26
CA LEU A 118 -3.86 -7.52 5.62
C LEU A 118 -3.75 -8.97 5.13
N ALA A 119 -2.57 -9.36 4.64
CA ALA A 119 -2.30 -10.75 4.27
C ALA A 119 -2.15 -11.66 5.49
N GLU A 120 -2.15 -11.12 6.71
CA GLU A 120 -1.97 -11.87 7.96
C GLU A 120 -0.72 -12.75 7.94
N VAL A 121 0.38 -12.24 7.38
CA VAL A 121 1.63 -13.00 7.25
C VAL A 121 2.11 -13.51 8.60
N GLN A 122 2.38 -14.81 8.69
CA GLN A 122 2.85 -15.50 9.88
C GLN A 122 4.28 -16.00 9.73
N PHE A 123 4.90 -16.33 10.85
CA PHE A 123 6.24 -16.91 10.89
C PHE A 123 6.32 -18.22 10.09
N GLY A 124 7.31 -18.30 9.20
CA GLY A 124 7.58 -19.52 8.42
C GLY A 124 6.79 -19.65 7.13
N GLU A 125 5.90 -18.71 6.79
CA GLU A 125 5.10 -18.76 5.57
C GLU A 125 5.87 -18.34 4.31
N ASP A 126 5.40 -18.86 3.17
CA ASP A 126 5.82 -18.47 1.83
C ASP A 126 4.90 -17.34 1.32
N VAL A 127 5.48 -16.21 0.89
CA VAL A 127 4.72 -15.02 0.48
C VAL A 127 5.15 -14.54 -0.89
N ALA A 128 4.20 -14.27 -1.79
CA ALA A 128 4.46 -13.55 -3.03
C ALA A 128 4.09 -12.07 -2.88
N VAL A 129 4.99 -11.18 -3.33
CA VAL A 129 4.74 -9.73 -3.41
C VAL A 129 4.76 -9.32 -4.86
N ILE A 130 3.59 -8.97 -5.41
CA ILE A 130 3.42 -8.61 -6.82
C ILE A 130 3.53 -7.09 -6.95
N GLY A 131 4.52 -6.64 -7.74
CA GLY A 131 4.78 -5.23 -7.96
C GLY A 131 5.76 -4.63 -6.96
N ILE A 132 7.07 -4.89 -7.12
CA ILE A 132 8.13 -4.33 -6.27
C ILE A 132 8.51 -2.89 -6.66
N GLY A 133 7.51 -2.01 -6.74
CA GLY A 133 7.66 -0.55 -6.66
C GLY A 133 7.88 -0.10 -5.21
N PRO A 134 7.80 1.22 -4.90
CA PRO A 134 8.05 1.71 -3.53
C PRO A 134 7.16 1.01 -2.48
N VAL A 135 5.86 0.90 -2.71
CA VAL A 135 4.93 0.19 -1.82
C VAL A 135 5.30 -1.29 -1.69
N GLY A 136 5.54 -1.98 -2.82
CA GLY A 136 5.88 -3.40 -2.79
C GLY A 136 7.22 -3.70 -2.13
N LEU A 137 8.20 -2.81 -2.21
CA LEU A 137 9.45 -2.92 -1.46
C LEU A 137 9.21 -2.87 0.05
N MET A 138 8.29 -2.01 0.49
CA MET A 138 7.88 -1.95 1.90
C MET A 138 7.03 -3.15 2.31
N ALA A 139 6.23 -3.71 1.39
CA ALA A 139 5.53 -4.98 1.63
C ALA A 139 6.52 -6.15 1.82
N VAL A 140 7.60 -6.21 1.02
CA VAL A 140 8.70 -7.18 1.24
C VAL A 140 9.31 -7.02 2.63
N ALA A 141 9.62 -5.79 3.03
CA ALA A 141 10.14 -5.51 4.37
C ALA A 141 9.14 -5.93 5.47
N GLY A 142 7.85 -5.62 5.28
CA GLY A 142 6.78 -6.01 6.20
C GLY A 142 6.64 -7.53 6.34
N CYS A 143 6.66 -8.26 5.23
CA CYS A 143 6.65 -9.74 5.23
C CYS A 143 7.86 -10.30 5.98
N ARG A 144 9.04 -9.73 5.75
CA ARG A 144 10.27 -10.14 6.46
C ARG A 144 10.19 -9.89 7.95
N LEU A 145 9.71 -8.72 8.37
CA LEU A 145 9.51 -8.36 9.79
C LEU A 145 8.51 -9.28 10.49
N ARG A 146 7.50 -9.78 9.79
CA ARG A 146 6.52 -10.74 10.31
C ARG A 146 7.02 -12.19 10.28
N GLY A 147 8.22 -12.44 9.76
CA GLY A 147 8.88 -13.73 9.82
C GLY A 147 8.61 -14.68 8.66
N ALA A 148 8.19 -14.17 7.49
CA ALA A 148 8.07 -14.98 6.28
C ALA A 148 9.38 -15.73 5.99
N ALA A 149 9.29 -17.00 5.63
CA ALA A 149 10.44 -17.85 5.31
C ALA A 149 10.94 -17.58 3.89
N ASN A 150 10.03 -17.60 2.92
CA ASN A 150 10.34 -17.29 1.53
C ASN A 150 9.50 -16.11 1.06
N ILE A 151 10.15 -15.14 0.41
CA ILE A 151 9.50 -13.96 -0.17
C ILE A 151 9.84 -13.92 -1.64
N TYR A 152 8.82 -14.15 -2.45
CA TYR A 152 8.86 -14.15 -3.91
C TYR A 152 8.53 -12.74 -4.42
N ALA A 153 9.55 -11.97 -4.77
CA ALA A 153 9.40 -10.60 -5.23
C ALA A 153 9.20 -10.56 -6.75
N VAL A 154 8.06 -10.03 -7.20
CA VAL A 154 7.67 -9.98 -8.61
C VAL A 154 7.88 -8.59 -9.19
N GLY A 155 8.78 -8.47 -10.16
CA GLY A 155 9.05 -7.22 -10.88
C GLY A 155 10.22 -7.31 -11.83
N THR A 156 10.39 -6.29 -12.69
CA THR A 156 11.34 -6.35 -13.82
C THR A 156 12.52 -5.39 -13.68
N ARG A 157 12.42 -4.36 -12.82
CA ARG A 157 13.47 -3.34 -12.68
C ARG A 157 14.62 -3.86 -11.82
N ALA A 158 15.85 -3.84 -12.37
CA ALA A 158 17.04 -4.33 -11.68
C ALA A 158 17.27 -3.67 -10.31
N LYS A 159 17.12 -2.34 -10.23
CA LYS A 159 17.28 -1.60 -8.96
C LYS A 159 16.26 -2.01 -7.91
N CYS A 160 15.00 -2.24 -8.30
CA CYS A 160 13.98 -2.71 -7.37
C CYS A 160 14.28 -4.12 -6.85
N ARG A 161 14.81 -5.00 -7.71
CA ARG A 161 15.25 -6.34 -7.31
C ARG A 161 16.38 -6.31 -6.29
N GLU A 162 17.39 -5.44 -6.50
CA GLU A 162 18.49 -5.23 -5.57
C GLU A 162 17.98 -4.78 -4.19
N VAL A 163 17.09 -3.78 -4.15
CA VAL A 163 16.51 -3.27 -2.90
C VAL A 163 15.61 -4.32 -2.25
N ALA A 164 14.80 -5.06 -3.02
CA ALA A 164 13.97 -6.14 -2.48
C ALA A 164 14.83 -7.23 -1.82
N ALA A 165 15.99 -7.58 -2.42
CA ALA A 165 16.93 -8.51 -1.80
C ALA A 165 17.46 -7.98 -0.46
N ALA A 166 17.83 -6.71 -0.38
CA ALA A 166 18.28 -6.07 0.86
C ALA A 166 17.20 -6.06 1.94
N TYR A 167 15.90 -5.99 1.55
CA TYR A 167 14.75 -6.03 2.45
C TYR A 167 14.27 -7.45 2.79
N GLY A 168 14.91 -8.48 2.24
CA GLY A 168 14.71 -9.86 2.65
C GLY A 168 14.00 -10.76 1.63
N ALA A 169 13.75 -10.29 0.40
CA ALA A 169 13.30 -11.16 -0.66
C ALA A 169 14.42 -12.14 -1.05
N ASN A 170 14.09 -13.42 -1.16
CA ASN A 170 15.03 -14.49 -1.48
C ASN A 170 14.69 -15.20 -2.81
N HIS A 171 13.52 -14.90 -3.40
CA HIS A 171 13.13 -15.36 -4.74
C HIS A 171 12.68 -14.17 -5.59
N PHE A 172 12.98 -14.23 -6.91
CA PHE A 172 12.68 -13.16 -7.84
C PHE A 172 12.05 -13.70 -9.11
N LEU A 173 10.91 -13.12 -9.48
CA LEU A 173 10.16 -13.46 -10.67
C LEU A 173 9.90 -12.24 -11.55
N SER A 174 9.70 -12.50 -12.83
CA SER A 174 9.39 -11.48 -13.81
C SER A 174 8.15 -11.88 -14.60
N TYR A 175 7.19 -10.97 -14.71
CA TYR A 175 6.02 -11.16 -15.58
C TYR A 175 6.38 -11.16 -17.06
N ARG A 176 7.65 -10.86 -17.43
CA ARG A 176 8.15 -10.98 -18.80
C ARG A 176 8.61 -12.40 -19.14
N ASP A 177 8.81 -13.21 -18.13
CA ASP A 177 9.33 -14.58 -18.29
C ASP A 177 8.20 -15.63 -18.37
N GLY A 178 6.94 -15.18 -18.48
CA GLY A 178 5.76 -16.01 -18.62
C GLY A 178 4.73 -15.83 -17.49
N ASP A 179 3.80 -16.76 -17.39
CA ASP A 179 2.73 -16.73 -16.40
C ASP A 179 3.27 -16.80 -14.97
N LEU A 180 2.85 -15.86 -14.14
CA LEU A 180 3.37 -15.73 -12.76
C LEU A 180 2.94 -16.89 -11.86
N ALA A 181 1.72 -17.39 -12.02
CA ALA A 181 1.24 -18.50 -11.23
C ALA A 181 2.02 -19.79 -11.57
N GLU A 182 2.29 -20.04 -12.85
CA GLU A 182 3.12 -21.17 -13.27
C GLU A 182 4.55 -21.06 -12.71
N GLN A 183 5.15 -19.86 -12.73
CA GLN A 183 6.49 -19.65 -12.16
C GLN A 183 6.51 -19.96 -10.64
N ILE A 184 5.52 -19.51 -9.87
CA ILE A 184 5.40 -19.79 -8.44
C ILE A 184 5.16 -21.27 -8.19
N LEU A 185 4.22 -21.90 -8.91
CA LEU A 185 3.93 -23.33 -8.77
C LEU A 185 5.16 -24.19 -9.07
N ALA A 186 5.93 -23.84 -10.09
CA ALA A 186 7.19 -24.54 -10.41
C ALA A 186 8.20 -24.45 -9.25
N GLN A 187 8.37 -23.28 -8.62
CA GLN A 187 9.31 -23.09 -7.50
C GLN A 187 8.81 -23.69 -6.18
N THR A 188 7.51 -23.88 -6.03
CA THR A 188 6.88 -24.43 -4.83
C THR A 188 6.43 -25.88 -4.97
N GLN A 189 6.89 -26.60 -6.00
CA GLN A 189 6.52 -27.99 -6.27
C GLN A 189 5.00 -28.20 -6.41
N GLY A 190 4.32 -27.26 -7.06
CA GLY A 190 2.88 -27.27 -7.28
C GLY A 190 2.03 -26.84 -6.09
N ARG A 191 2.63 -26.46 -4.95
CA ARG A 191 1.89 -26.12 -3.72
C ARG A 191 1.35 -24.69 -3.69
N GLY A 192 1.99 -23.75 -4.39
CA GLY A 192 1.70 -22.31 -4.28
C GLY A 192 2.30 -21.68 -3.01
N VAL A 193 1.93 -20.44 -2.75
CA VAL A 193 2.35 -19.66 -1.56
C VAL A 193 1.22 -19.53 -0.55
N ASP A 194 1.57 -19.26 0.72
CA ASP A 194 0.57 -19.08 1.77
C ASP A 194 -0.17 -17.74 1.64
N LYS A 195 0.55 -16.71 1.21
CA LYS A 195 0.03 -15.34 1.12
C LYS A 195 0.46 -14.66 -0.17
N VAL A 196 -0.39 -13.78 -0.70
CA VAL A 196 -0.06 -12.89 -1.82
C VAL A 196 -0.37 -11.46 -1.44
N CYS A 197 0.61 -10.58 -1.56
CA CYS A 197 0.46 -9.13 -1.42
C CYS A 197 0.50 -8.49 -2.81
N ILE A 198 -0.58 -7.84 -3.23
CA ILE A 198 -0.66 -7.10 -4.50
C ILE A 198 -0.36 -5.62 -4.21
N ALA A 199 0.79 -5.15 -4.67
CA ALA A 199 1.26 -3.76 -4.55
C ALA A 199 1.55 -3.11 -5.91
N GLY A 200 1.10 -3.72 -6.99
CA GLY A 200 1.22 -3.24 -8.37
C GLY A 200 0.63 -4.20 -9.38
N GLY A 201 0.45 -3.74 -10.60
CA GLY A 201 -0.19 -4.51 -11.67
C GLY A 201 -1.58 -3.99 -12.01
N GLY A 202 -2.30 -4.68 -12.87
CA GLY A 202 -3.66 -4.37 -13.33
C GLY A 202 -4.68 -5.42 -12.92
N ALA A 203 -5.83 -5.44 -13.60
CA ALA A 203 -6.94 -6.35 -13.31
C ALA A 203 -6.56 -7.84 -13.37
N ASP A 204 -5.66 -8.22 -14.29
CA ASP A 204 -5.19 -9.61 -14.45
C ASP A 204 -4.31 -10.09 -13.28
N THR A 205 -3.80 -9.18 -12.47
CA THR A 205 -2.95 -9.51 -11.32
C THR A 205 -3.73 -10.30 -10.26
N PHE A 206 -5.02 -10.02 -10.11
CA PHE A 206 -5.86 -10.71 -9.14
C PHE A 206 -6.10 -12.18 -9.54
N ASP A 207 -6.34 -12.45 -10.83
CA ASP A 207 -6.41 -13.81 -11.37
C ASP A 207 -5.12 -14.60 -11.09
N ALA A 208 -3.98 -14.02 -11.43
CA ALA A 208 -2.68 -14.66 -11.17
C ALA A 208 -2.46 -14.93 -9.66
N ALA A 209 -2.83 -13.98 -8.79
CA ALA A 209 -2.70 -14.12 -7.34
C ALA A 209 -3.53 -15.29 -6.80
N ILE A 210 -4.77 -15.46 -7.27
CA ILE A 210 -5.63 -16.59 -6.84
C ILE A 210 -5.06 -17.92 -7.33
N ARG A 211 -4.52 -17.99 -8.55
CA ARG A 211 -3.95 -19.23 -9.09
C ARG A 211 -2.64 -19.66 -8.41
N MET A 212 -1.93 -18.75 -7.76
CA MET A 212 -0.67 -19.06 -7.09
C MET A 212 -0.79 -19.23 -5.57
N VAL A 213 -1.91 -18.84 -4.95
CA VAL A 213 -2.11 -18.99 -3.52
C VAL A 213 -2.58 -20.40 -3.17
N LYS A 214 -2.14 -20.94 -2.03
CA LYS A 214 -2.61 -22.23 -1.50
C LYS A 214 -4.08 -22.18 -1.11
N PRO A 215 -4.80 -23.31 -1.13
CA PRO A 215 -6.11 -23.40 -0.47
C PRO A 215 -6.04 -22.94 1.00
N GLY A 216 -6.94 -22.04 1.40
CA GLY A 216 -6.94 -21.41 2.72
C GLY A 216 -5.91 -20.27 2.89
N GLY A 217 -5.18 -19.91 1.84
CA GLY A 217 -4.29 -18.76 1.84
C GLY A 217 -5.03 -17.44 1.66
N ILE A 218 -4.31 -16.33 1.78
CA ILE A 218 -4.88 -14.97 1.68
C ILE A 218 -4.26 -14.19 0.53
N VAL A 219 -5.10 -13.51 -0.24
CA VAL A 219 -4.70 -12.50 -1.22
C VAL A 219 -5.11 -11.14 -0.69
N ALA A 220 -4.14 -10.28 -0.41
CA ALA A 220 -4.34 -8.91 0.04
C ALA A 220 -3.90 -7.91 -1.04
N SER A 221 -4.71 -6.88 -1.29
CA SER A 221 -4.38 -5.83 -2.26
C SER A 221 -4.36 -4.46 -1.62
N VAL A 222 -3.28 -3.72 -1.86
CA VAL A 222 -3.14 -2.29 -1.53
C VAL A 222 -2.94 -1.45 -2.80
N ASN A 223 -3.30 -2.02 -3.94
CA ASN A 223 -3.13 -1.42 -5.26
C ASN A 223 -4.48 -1.15 -5.93
N TYR A 224 -4.54 -0.09 -6.73
CA TYR A 224 -5.59 0.07 -7.74
C TYR A 224 -5.35 -0.93 -8.86
N LEU A 225 -6.33 -1.78 -9.14
CA LEU A 225 -6.22 -2.90 -10.09
C LEU A 225 -6.48 -2.49 -11.56
N GLY A 226 -6.34 -1.21 -11.89
CA GLY A 226 -6.55 -0.68 -13.23
C GLY A 226 -7.95 -0.12 -13.45
N GLU A 227 -8.28 0.11 -14.71
CA GLU A 227 -9.60 0.58 -15.14
C GLU A 227 -10.59 -0.59 -15.26
N GLY A 228 -11.86 -0.30 -15.06
CA GLY A 228 -12.97 -1.25 -15.21
C GLY A 228 -13.72 -1.51 -13.91
N ASP A 229 -14.93 -2.03 -14.06
CA ASP A 229 -15.85 -2.23 -12.94
C ASP A 229 -15.65 -3.59 -12.25
N PHE A 230 -14.83 -4.48 -12.84
CA PHE A 230 -14.71 -5.87 -12.38
C PHE A 230 -13.26 -6.36 -12.40
N VAL A 231 -12.93 -7.25 -11.47
CA VAL A 231 -11.76 -8.10 -11.52
C VAL A 231 -12.19 -9.55 -11.81
N ASN A 232 -11.40 -10.27 -12.61
CA ASN A 232 -11.68 -11.66 -12.92
C ASN A 232 -11.21 -12.56 -11.78
N ILE A 233 -12.07 -13.50 -11.38
CA ILE A 233 -11.76 -14.51 -10.39
C ILE A 233 -11.81 -15.88 -11.07
N PRO A 234 -10.71 -16.66 -11.13
CA PRO A 234 -10.69 -17.97 -11.73
C PRO A 234 -11.47 -18.96 -10.86
N ARG A 235 -12.65 -19.35 -11.35
CA ARG A 235 -13.66 -20.10 -10.57
C ARG A 235 -13.17 -21.45 -10.05
N ALA A 236 -12.35 -22.15 -10.83
CA ALA A 236 -11.85 -23.48 -10.44
C ALA A 236 -10.89 -23.36 -9.24
N GLU A 237 -9.96 -22.45 -9.33
CA GLU A 237 -8.93 -22.18 -8.32
C GLU A 237 -9.51 -21.50 -7.08
N TRP A 238 -10.57 -20.70 -7.26
CA TRP A 238 -11.36 -20.11 -6.16
C TRP A 238 -12.15 -21.16 -5.35
N GLY A 239 -12.12 -22.44 -5.77
CA GLY A 239 -12.80 -23.51 -5.02
C GLY A 239 -14.32 -23.43 -5.06
N CYS A 240 -14.92 -22.93 -6.14
CA CYS A 240 -16.36 -22.76 -6.30
C CYS A 240 -17.01 -21.90 -5.19
N GLY A 241 -16.29 -20.93 -4.62
CA GLY A 241 -16.75 -20.08 -3.54
C GLY A 241 -16.56 -20.67 -2.13
N MET A 242 -15.79 -21.74 -2.00
CA MET A 242 -15.41 -22.35 -0.72
C MET A 242 -13.96 -21.97 -0.27
N ALA A 243 -13.25 -21.18 -1.08
CA ALA A 243 -11.97 -20.60 -0.70
C ALA A 243 -12.19 -19.30 0.11
N HIS A 244 -11.29 -18.99 0.99
CA HIS A 244 -11.32 -17.81 1.85
C HIS A 244 -10.24 -16.81 1.46
#